data_3cb30fbecb43b4ad1c62c751484cf94d
#
_entry.id   3cb30fbecb43b4ad1c62c751484cf94d
#
_cell.length_a   1.000
_cell.length_b   1.000
_cell.length_c   1.000
_cell.angle_alpha   90.00
_cell.angle_beta   90.00
_cell.angle_gamma   90.00
#
_symmetry.space_group_name_H-M   'P 1'
#
loop_
_entity.id
_entity.type
_entity.pdbx_description
1 polymer ?
#
loop_
_entity_poly.entity_id
_entity_poly.type
_entity_poly.pdbx_seq_one_letter_code
_entity_poly.pdbx_strand_id
1 'polypeptide(L)'
;MNDFEARTPTMLALLKRLVEVESPSYDKAGVDKVGALVAEECRRQGAVVTLYSQAAVGNLVEARWGEGRGGILLLAHMDTVHQIGTLERMPFREADGKIMGPGVEDMKGGIVVGLTALAALAEQHRLPNRPITALFTSDEEIGSPASRPLIESLALQSALVLVLEPAMPDGAIKTWRKGVGDFKLTVHGRAAHAGSDHQLGRNAIEELAHQILAIQNLTDYDKETTLNVGIIRGGTATNVVPEEAVAELDLRVMKPGEAERIIAALHALKPALEGTTLEISGELNRPPMPSNEMMKATFEKARRLAAGIGIQLQASGTGGASDANFVAPLGIPVLDGLGVVGDGAHSEREFIYKASLSERAGLLATFLRDW
;
A
#
# COMPACT_ATOMS: atom_id res chain seq x y z
N MET A 1 -21.29 -2.33 -19.77
CA MET A 1 -21.46 -3.18 -18.56
C MET A 1 -21.67 -4.64 -18.93
N ASN A 2 -22.66 -5.01 -19.76
CA ASN A 2 -22.95 -6.43 -20.12
C ASN A 2 -21.72 -7.20 -20.69
N ASP A 3 -20.81 -6.54 -21.41
CA ASP A 3 -19.61 -7.19 -21.94
C ASP A 3 -18.63 -7.61 -20.83
N PHE A 4 -18.53 -6.85 -19.74
CA PHE A 4 -17.66 -7.18 -18.61
C PHE A 4 -18.29 -8.26 -17.70
N GLU A 5 -19.61 -8.33 -17.56
CA GLU A 5 -20.29 -9.41 -16.84
C GLU A 5 -20.01 -10.76 -17.50
N ALA A 6 -20.03 -10.82 -18.84
CA ALA A 6 -19.72 -12.04 -19.58
C ALA A 6 -18.25 -12.51 -19.38
N ARG A 7 -17.34 -11.64 -18.94
CA ARG A 7 -15.93 -11.95 -18.64
C ARG A 7 -15.71 -12.47 -17.22
N THR A 8 -16.71 -12.41 -16.36
CA THR A 8 -16.59 -12.83 -14.95
C THR A 8 -16.00 -14.24 -14.79
N PRO A 9 -16.37 -15.27 -15.56
CA PRO A 9 -15.75 -16.60 -15.43
C PRO A 9 -14.24 -16.59 -15.71
N THR A 10 -13.78 -15.83 -16.71
CA THR A 10 -12.37 -15.69 -17.02
C THR A 10 -11.62 -14.92 -15.94
N MET A 11 -12.24 -13.85 -15.39
CA MET A 11 -11.70 -13.08 -14.27
C MET A 11 -11.52 -13.97 -13.03
N LEU A 12 -12.51 -14.80 -12.71
CA LEU A 12 -12.43 -15.73 -11.58
C LEU A 12 -11.34 -16.78 -11.77
N ALA A 13 -11.20 -17.31 -12.97
CA ALA A 13 -10.14 -18.28 -13.28
C ALA A 13 -8.74 -17.67 -13.10
N LEU A 14 -8.54 -16.43 -13.57
CA LEU A 14 -7.28 -15.72 -13.39
C LEU A 14 -7.04 -15.38 -11.93
N LEU A 15 -8.05 -14.85 -11.22
CA LEU A 15 -7.94 -14.52 -9.79
C LEU A 15 -7.56 -15.74 -8.97
N LYS A 16 -8.20 -16.88 -9.22
CA LYS A 16 -7.88 -18.14 -8.56
C LYS A 16 -6.42 -18.53 -8.78
N ARG A 17 -5.92 -18.48 -10.03
CA ARG A 17 -4.52 -18.76 -10.35
C ARG A 17 -3.54 -17.87 -9.59
N LEU A 18 -3.85 -16.58 -9.43
CA LEU A 18 -3.00 -15.63 -8.70
C LEU A 18 -3.05 -15.88 -7.19
N VAL A 19 -4.23 -16.14 -6.64
CA VAL A 19 -4.44 -16.36 -5.20
C VAL A 19 -3.83 -17.68 -4.74
N GLU A 20 -3.90 -18.74 -5.54
CA GLU A 20 -3.31 -20.05 -5.24
C GLU A 20 -1.77 -20.04 -5.22
N VAL A 21 -1.15 -18.91 -5.57
CA VAL A 21 0.28 -18.67 -5.34
C VAL A 21 0.42 -17.74 -4.14
N GLU A 22 0.89 -18.26 -3.01
CA GLU A 22 1.23 -17.43 -1.85
C GLU A 22 2.42 -16.53 -2.18
N SER A 23 2.31 -15.25 -1.88
CA SER A 23 3.29 -14.23 -2.27
C SER A 23 3.54 -13.20 -1.17
N PRO A 24 3.91 -13.60 0.05
CA PRO A 24 4.33 -12.61 1.04
C PRO A 24 5.57 -11.85 0.56
N SER A 25 5.68 -10.56 0.87
CA SER A 25 6.74 -9.67 0.37
C SER A 25 8.16 -10.20 0.58
N TYR A 26 8.37 -10.97 1.65
CA TYR A 26 9.67 -11.58 1.97
C TYR A 26 9.94 -12.90 1.23
N ASP A 27 8.94 -13.51 0.57
CA ASP A 27 9.13 -14.69 -0.27
C ASP A 27 9.28 -14.31 -1.74
N LYS A 28 10.51 -13.95 -2.11
CA LYS A 28 10.84 -13.63 -3.50
C LYS A 28 10.33 -14.67 -4.50
N ALA A 29 10.44 -15.94 -4.18
CA ALA A 29 10.07 -17.01 -5.11
C ALA A 29 8.56 -17.08 -5.36
N GLY A 30 7.75 -16.83 -4.34
CA GLY A 30 6.30 -16.74 -4.45
C GLY A 30 5.88 -15.51 -5.27
N VAL A 31 6.43 -14.33 -4.95
CA VAL A 31 6.13 -13.10 -5.69
C VAL A 31 6.58 -13.21 -7.15
N ASP A 32 7.76 -13.79 -7.43
CA ASP A 32 8.24 -14.02 -8.81
C ASP A 32 7.31 -14.95 -9.61
N LYS A 33 6.67 -15.94 -8.97
CA LYS A 33 5.66 -16.79 -9.63
C LYS A 33 4.42 -16.00 -10.00
N VAL A 34 3.92 -15.14 -9.11
CA VAL A 34 2.80 -14.23 -9.43
C VAL A 34 3.21 -13.30 -10.57
N GLY A 35 4.42 -12.73 -10.51
CA GLY A 35 4.97 -11.87 -11.56
C GLY A 35 5.06 -12.57 -12.92
N ALA A 36 5.44 -13.85 -12.94
CA ALA A 36 5.47 -14.64 -14.18
C ALA A 36 4.07 -14.81 -14.80
N LEU A 37 3.03 -15.08 -13.97
CA LEU A 37 1.64 -15.18 -14.42
C LEU A 37 1.13 -13.85 -14.98
N VAL A 38 1.42 -12.74 -14.30
CA VAL A 38 1.05 -11.39 -14.73
C VAL A 38 1.76 -11.03 -16.04
N ALA A 39 3.06 -11.30 -16.13
CA ALA A 39 3.86 -11.03 -17.33
C ALA A 39 3.39 -11.86 -18.54
N GLU A 40 3.03 -13.13 -18.34
CA GLU A 40 2.44 -13.98 -19.38
C GLU A 40 1.13 -13.36 -19.91
N GLU A 41 0.25 -12.95 -18.99
CA GLU A 41 -1.03 -12.36 -19.35
C GLU A 41 -0.87 -11.04 -20.10
N CYS A 42 0.06 -10.17 -19.68
CA CYS A 42 0.37 -8.92 -20.39
C CYS A 42 0.91 -9.17 -21.82
N ARG A 43 1.83 -10.15 -21.98
CA ARG A 43 2.36 -10.51 -23.30
C ARG A 43 1.26 -11.04 -24.23
N ARG A 44 0.35 -11.85 -23.70
CA ARG A 44 -0.81 -12.37 -24.46
C ARG A 44 -1.70 -11.24 -24.98
N GLN A 45 -1.74 -10.11 -24.26
CA GLN A 45 -2.47 -8.91 -24.65
C GLN A 45 -1.65 -7.95 -25.53
N GLY A 46 -0.47 -8.35 -25.99
CA GLY A 46 0.38 -7.58 -26.90
C GLY A 46 1.27 -6.52 -26.23
N ALA A 47 1.45 -6.58 -24.90
CA ALA A 47 2.38 -5.68 -24.22
C ALA A 47 3.84 -6.06 -24.45
N VAL A 48 4.71 -5.06 -24.49
CA VAL A 48 6.15 -5.24 -24.26
C VAL A 48 6.37 -5.32 -22.76
N VAL A 49 6.95 -6.43 -22.29
CA VAL A 49 7.16 -6.68 -20.85
C VAL A 49 8.63 -6.61 -20.50
N THR A 50 8.96 -5.78 -19.53
CA THR A 50 10.30 -5.64 -18.92
C THR A 50 10.24 -6.17 -17.49
N LEU A 51 11.24 -6.97 -17.09
CA LEU A 51 11.42 -7.44 -15.72
C LEU A 51 12.61 -6.71 -15.10
N TYR A 52 12.38 -6.09 -13.94
CA TYR A 52 13.43 -5.45 -13.15
C TYR A 52 13.84 -6.40 -12.02
N SER A 53 14.99 -7.02 -12.18
CA SER A 53 15.51 -7.98 -11.19
C SER A 53 15.81 -7.30 -9.86
N GLN A 54 15.32 -7.89 -8.77
CA GLN A 54 15.58 -7.47 -7.40
C GLN A 54 16.30 -8.58 -6.64
N ALA A 55 17.16 -8.24 -5.70
CA ALA A 55 17.90 -9.22 -4.93
C ALA A 55 17.13 -9.74 -3.71
N ALA A 56 16.45 -8.86 -2.99
CA ALA A 56 15.84 -9.15 -1.69
C ALA A 56 14.31 -9.39 -1.75
N VAL A 57 13.64 -8.85 -2.76
CA VAL A 57 12.19 -8.96 -2.97
C VAL A 57 11.89 -9.58 -4.34
N GLY A 58 10.63 -9.81 -4.67
CA GLY A 58 10.24 -10.25 -6.00
C GLY A 58 10.65 -9.25 -7.10
N ASN A 59 10.80 -9.73 -8.33
CA ASN A 59 11.09 -8.86 -9.46
C ASN A 59 9.89 -7.96 -9.77
N LEU A 60 10.16 -6.70 -10.20
CA LEU A 60 9.10 -5.82 -10.67
C LEU A 60 8.76 -6.15 -12.12
N VAL A 61 7.49 -6.02 -12.48
CA VAL A 61 7.01 -6.28 -13.84
C VAL A 61 6.45 -5.00 -14.42
N GLU A 62 7.10 -4.46 -15.47
CA GLU A 62 6.54 -3.39 -16.30
C GLU A 62 5.97 -3.98 -17.57
N ALA A 63 4.73 -3.63 -17.89
CA ALA A 63 4.08 -3.99 -19.16
C ALA A 63 3.63 -2.73 -19.88
N ARG A 64 3.95 -2.60 -21.17
CA ARG A 64 3.70 -1.37 -21.94
C ARG A 64 2.97 -1.65 -23.24
N TRP A 65 1.91 -0.88 -23.48
CA TRP A 65 1.14 -0.82 -24.72
C TRP A 65 1.36 0.56 -25.34
N GLY A 66 1.85 0.61 -26.58
CA GLY A 66 2.18 1.84 -27.29
C GLY A 66 3.51 2.47 -26.87
N GLU A 67 3.87 3.57 -27.51
CA GLU A 67 5.14 4.30 -27.33
C GLU A 67 4.91 5.79 -27.00
N GLY A 68 5.92 6.47 -26.45
CA GLY A 68 5.88 7.89 -26.16
C GLY A 68 5.77 8.22 -24.65
N ARG A 69 5.42 9.47 -24.37
CA ARG A 69 5.23 10.01 -23.00
C ARG A 69 3.81 10.56 -22.82
N GLY A 70 3.44 10.92 -21.60
CA GLY A 70 2.13 11.52 -21.31
C GLY A 70 0.99 10.51 -21.35
N GLY A 71 1.31 9.23 -21.16
CA GLY A 71 0.37 8.13 -21.10
C GLY A 71 -0.33 7.98 -19.75
N ILE A 72 -0.89 6.80 -19.53
CA ILE A 72 -1.52 6.40 -18.27
C ILE A 72 -0.65 5.33 -17.63
N LEU A 73 -0.32 5.51 -16.35
CA LEU A 73 0.33 4.50 -15.52
C LEU A 73 -0.72 3.79 -14.67
N LEU A 74 -0.77 2.47 -14.76
CA LEU A 74 -1.47 1.60 -13.81
C LEU A 74 -0.47 1.12 -12.76
N LEU A 75 -0.81 1.23 -11.49
CA LEU A 75 -0.02 0.70 -10.38
C LEU A 75 -0.79 -0.40 -9.65
N ALA A 76 -0.12 -1.51 -9.42
CA ALA A 76 -0.61 -2.61 -8.60
C ALA A 76 0.57 -3.32 -7.94
N HIS A 77 0.34 -3.98 -6.80
CA HIS A 77 1.35 -4.84 -6.18
C HIS A 77 0.95 -6.32 -6.23
N MET A 78 1.97 -7.17 -6.24
CA MET A 78 1.84 -8.63 -6.36
C MET A 78 2.07 -9.35 -5.03
N ASP A 79 2.70 -8.67 -4.09
CA ASP A 79 2.97 -9.16 -2.76
C ASP A 79 1.74 -9.05 -1.86
N THR A 80 1.76 -9.73 -0.72
CA THR A 80 0.72 -9.73 0.30
C THR A 80 1.31 -9.82 1.69
N VAL A 81 0.55 -9.39 2.72
CA VAL A 81 0.93 -9.57 4.15
C VAL A 81 0.77 -11.02 4.63
N HIS A 82 0.05 -11.85 3.88
CA HIS A 82 -0.31 -13.20 4.28
C HIS A 82 0.91 -14.13 4.33
N GLN A 83 1.08 -14.83 5.45
CA GLN A 83 2.18 -15.77 5.64
C GLN A 83 2.03 -17.02 4.77
N ILE A 84 3.14 -17.68 4.45
CA ILE A 84 3.14 -19.00 3.81
C ILE A 84 2.32 -19.99 4.66
N GLY A 85 1.48 -20.79 4.01
CA GLY A 85 0.54 -21.72 4.64
C GLY A 85 -0.83 -21.09 4.97
N THR A 86 -1.06 -19.82 4.65
CA THR A 86 -2.39 -19.21 4.82
C THR A 86 -3.45 -19.86 3.93
N LEU A 87 -3.11 -20.29 2.73
CA LEU A 87 -4.02 -21.01 1.82
C LEU A 87 -4.63 -22.28 2.43
N GLU A 88 -3.95 -22.95 3.35
CA GLU A 88 -4.48 -24.13 4.04
C GLU A 88 -5.67 -23.75 4.95
N ARG A 89 -5.65 -22.57 5.56
CA ARG A 89 -6.68 -22.06 6.47
C ARG A 89 -7.72 -21.20 5.76
N MET A 90 -7.29 -20.50 4.72
CA MET A 90 -8.10 -19.56 3.93
C MET A 90 -8.02 -19.91 2.43
N PRO A 91 -8.55 -21.08 1.99
CA PRO A 91 -8.50 -21.47 0.59
C PRO A 91 -9.34 -20.54 -0.28
N PHE A 92 -8.93 -20.40 -1.56
CA PHE A 92 -9.78 -19.71 -2.54
C PHE A 92 -11.14 -20.39 -2.64
N ARG A 93 -12.20 -19.64 -2.37
CA ARG A 93 -13.58 -20.14 -2.41
C ARG A 93 -14.58 -19.07 -2.81
N GLU A 94 -15.66 -19.50 -3.44
CA GLU A 94 -16.82 -18.66 -3.75
C GLU A 94 -18.00 -19.11 -2.87
N ALA A 95 -18.65 -18.17 -2.18
CA ALA A 95 -19.89 -18.42 -1.43
C ALA A 95 -20.66 -17.09 -1.26
N ASP A 96 -21.98 -17.15 -1.37
CA ASP A 96 -22.90 -16.04 -1.10
C ASP A 96 -22.56 -14.74 -1.86
N GLY A 97 -22.13 -14.88 -3.12
CA GLY A 97 -21.73 -13.74 -3.96
C GLY A 97 -20.40 -13.10 -3.58
N LYS A 98 -19.65 -13.73 -2.67
CA LYS A 98 -18.31 -13.31 -2.23
C LYS A 98 -17.26 -14.30 -2.71
N ILE A 99 -16.06 -13.79 -2.87
CA ILE A 99 -14.85 -14.58 -3.15
C ILE A 99 -13.86 -14.32 -2.02
N MET A 100 -13.38 -15.38 -1.41
CA MET A 100 -12.45 -15.37 -0.28
C MET A 100 -11.14 -16.01 -0.70
N GLY A 101 -10.05 -15.58 -0.09
CA GLY A 101 -8.70 -16.09 -0.31
C GLY A 101 -7.66 -15.01 0.00
N PRO A 102 -6.40 -15.37 0.32
CA PRO A 102 -5.38 -14.39 0.69
C PRO A 102 -5.01 -13.48 -0.48
N GLY A 103 -5.10 -12.16 -0.26
CA GLY A 103 -4.81 -11.14 -1.26
C GLY A 103 -5.89 -11.02 -2.35
N VAL A 104 -7.11 -11.56 -2.15
CA VAL A 104 -8.21 -11.38 -3.12
C VAL A 104 -8.64 -9.94 -3.22
N GLU A 105 -8.60 -9.20 -2.11
CA GLU A 105 -8.90 -7.78 -2.03
C GLU A 105 -7.64 -6.95 -2.24
N ASP A 106 -6.58 -7.27 -1.50
CA ASP A 106 -5.32 -6.51 -1.45
C ASP A 106 -4.14 -7.33 -1.98
N MET A 107 -3.74 -7.14 -3.31
CA MET A 107 -4.63 -6.51 -4.28
C MET A 107 -4.73 -7.32 -5.60
N LYS A 108 -4.71 -8.68 -5.51
CA LYS A 108 -4.78 -9.56 -6.70
C LYS A 108 -6.08 -9.37 -7.50
N GLY A 109 -7.18 -9.03 -6.81
CA GLY A 109 -8.43 -8.63 -7.47
C GLY A 109 -8.28 -7.39 -8.34
N GLY A 110 -7.53 -6.38 -7.86
CA GLY A 110 -7.19 -5.18 -8.62
C GLY A 110 -6.35 -5.51 -9.86
N ILE A 111 -5.37 -6.41 -9.76
CA ILE A 111 -4.59 -6.89 -10.90
C ILE A 111 -5.52 -7.49 -11.97
N VAL A 112 -6.45 -8.35 -11.57
CA VAL A 112 -7.42 -8.97 -12.50
C VAL A 112 -8.32 -7.93 -13.16
N VAL A 113 -8.78 -6.93 -12.41
CA VAL A 113 -9.55 -5.78 -12.95
C VAL A 113 -8.76 -5.05 -14.02
N GLY A 114 -7.49 -4.72 -13.74
CA GLY A 114 -6.59 -4.03 -14.68
C GLY A 114 -6.37 -4.81 -15.97
N LEU A 115 -5.96 -6.07 -15.84
CA LEU A 115 -5.68 -6.95 -16.98
C LEU A 115 -6.94 -7.20 -17.83
N THR A 116 -8.11 -7.33 -17.20
CA THR A 116 -9.39 -7.53 -17.91
C THR A 116 -9.80 -6.27 -18.69
N ALA A 117 -9.64 -5.08 -18.09
CA ALA A 117 -9.94 -3.82 -18.75
C ALA A 117 -9.07 -3.62 -20.00
N LEU A 118 -7.77 -3.89 -19.88
CA LEU A 118 -6.81 -3.81 -21.00
C LEU A 118 -7.13 -4.82 -22.09
N ALA A 119 -7.40 -6.08 -21.74
CA ALA A 119 -7.76 -7.13 -22.69
C ALA A 119 -9.02 -6.73 -23.50
N ALA A 120 -10.06 -6.26 -22.81
CA ALA A 120 -11.30 -5.84 -23.46
C ALA A 120 -11.08 -4.70 -24.46
N LEU A 121 -10.25 -3.71 -24.09
CA LEU A 121 -9.93 -2.60 -24.98
C LEU A 121 -9.07 -3.04 -26.18
N ALA A 122 -8.09 -3.92 -25.96
CA ALA A 122 -7.24 -4.45 -27.02
C ALA A 122 -8.05 -5.28 -28.05
N GLU A 123 -8.89 -6.21 -27.58
CA GLU A 123 -9.76 -7.04 -28.43
C GLU A 123 -10.76 -6.21 -29.28
N GLN A 124 -11.22 -5.09 -28.70
CA GLN A 124 -12.13 -4.17 -29.40
C GLN A 124 -11.42 -3.13 -30.26
N HIS A 125 -10.08 -3.13 -30.31
CA HIS A 125 -9.26 -2.10 -30.97
C HIS A 125 -9.57 -0.68 -30.46
N ARG A 126 -9.80 -0.54 -29.12
CA ARG A 126 -10.20 0.70 -28.46
C ARG A 126 -9.19 1.19 -27.43
N LEU A 127 -7.97 0.67 -27.47
CA LEU A 127 -6.87 1.27 -26.71
C LEU A 127 -6.68 2.74 -27.13
N PRO A 128 -6.40 3.65 -26.20
CA PRO A 128 -6.23 5.08 -26.53
C PRO A 128 -4.97 5.32 -27.37
N ASN A 129 -4.94 6.44 -28.11
CA ASN A 129 -3.78 6.89 -28.86
C ASN A 129 -2.68 7.49 -27.98
N ARG A 130 -2.48 6.92 -26.79
CA ARG A 130 -1.41 7.27 -25.85
C ARG A 130 -0.89 6.00 -25.21
N PRO A 131 0.37 5.97 -24.78
CA PRO A 131 0.90 4.76 -24.14
C PRO A 131 0.15 4.46 -22.83
N ILE A 132 -0.02 3.17 -22.54
CA ILE A 132 -0.41 2.68 -21.24
C ILE A 132 0.78 1.89 -20.71
N THR A 133 1.18 2.17 -19.48
CA THR A 133 2.18 1.39 -18.74
C THR A 133 1.50 0.80 -17.52
N ALA A 134 1.65 -0.48 -17.27
CA ALA A 134 1.27 -1.11 -16.03
C ALA A 134 2.54 -1.53 -15.28
N LEU A 135 2.69 -1.09 -14.04
CA LEU A 135 3.75 -1.51 -13.14
C LEU A 135 3.15 -2.36 -12.04
N PHE A 136 3.67 -3.57 -11.89
CA PHE A 136 3.33 -4.49 -10.83
C PHE A 136 4.54 -4.59 -9.88
N THR A 137 4.38 -4.07 -8.67
CA THR A 137 5.41 -4.02 -7.64
C THR A 137 5.42 -5.29 -6.80
N SER A 138 6.44 -5.49 -5.98
CA SER A 138 6.67 -6.73 -5.25
C SER A 138 6.96 -6.52 -3.75
N ASP A 139 6.84 -5.28 -3.29
CA ASP A 139 7.31 -4.84 -1.97
C ASP A 139 6.44 -3.71 -1.38
N GLU A 140 5.18 -3.59 -1.83
CA GLU A 140 4.25 -2.56 -1.36
C GLU A 140 3.99 -2.70 0.14
N GLU A 141 3.71 -3.91 0.58
CA GLU A 141 3.34 -4.25 1.96
C GLU A 141 4.47 -4.06 2.99
N ILE A 142 5.68 -3.80 2.51
CA ILE A 142 6.86 -3.48 3.34
C ILE A 142 7.41 -2.07 3.06
N GLY A 143 6.60 -1.19 2.43
CA GLY A 143 6.92 0.22 2.23
C GLY A 143 7.63 0.55 0.91
N SER A 144 7.63 -0.35 -0.06
CA SER A 144 8.15 -0.15 -1.44
C SER A 144 9.63 0.26 -1.54
N PRO A 145 10.55 -0.28 -0.71
CA PRO A 145 11.94 0.17 -0.71
C PRO A 145 12.66 -0.04 -2.04
N ALA A 146 12.29 -1.09 -2.80
CA ALA A 146 12.89 -1.39 -4.09
C ALA A 146 12.12 -0.78 -5.27
N SER A 147 10.78 -0.69 -5.18
CA SER A 147 9.93 -0.24 -6.28
C SER A 147 9.76 1.27 -6.37
N ARG A 148 9.87 2.02 -5.27
CA ARG A 148 9.65 3.47 -5.22
C ARG A 148 10.39 4.26 -6.31
N PRO A 149 11.69 4.06 -6.58
CA PRO A 149 12.38 4.84 -7.62
C PRO A 149 11.78 4.63 -9.01
N LEU A 150 11.31 3.40 -9.32
CA LEU A 150 10.69 3.10 -10.60
C LEU A 150 9.27 3.67 -10.67
N ILE A 151 8.49 3.59 -9.59
CA ILE A 151 7.16 4.24 -9.48
C ILE A 151 7.28 5.73 -9.79
N GLU A 152 8.15 6.45 -9.09
CA GLU A 152 8.36 7.89 -9.27
C GLU A 152 8.82 8.22 -10.70
N SER A 153 9.75 7.44 -11.25
CA SER A 153 10.26 7.61 -12.62
C SER A 153 9.17 7.44 -13.68
N LEU A 154 8.32 6.43 -13.57
CA LEU A 154 7.24 6.17 -14.51
C LEU A 154 6.09 7.17 -14.32
N ALA A 155 5.78 7.57 -13.09
CA ALA A 155 4.78 8.60 -12.80
C ALA A 155 5.13 9.93 -13.46
N LEU A 156 6.39 10.38 -13.38
CA LEU A 156 6.87 11.61 -14.05
C LEU A 156 6.79 11.57 -15.58
N GLN A 157 6.64 10.40 -16.18
CA GLN A 157 6.45 10.22 -17.62
C GLN A 157 4.96 10.12 -18.02
N SER A 158 4.06 10.10 -17.05
CA SER A 158 2.63 9.86 -17.20
C SER A 158 1.81 11.14 -17.01
N ALA A 159 0.67 11.21 -17.67
CA ALA A 159 -0.30 12.31 -17.49
C ALA A 159 -1.36 11.97 -16.43
N LEU A 160 -1.45 10.69 -16.06
CA LEU A 160 -2.38 10.16 -15.06
C LEU A 160 -1.82 8.88 -14.49
N VAL A 161 -2.01 8.69 -13.18
CA VAL A 161 -1.74 7.41 -12.49
C VAL A 161 -3.04 6.86 -11.93
N LEU A 162 -3.29 5.58 -12.17
CA LEU A 162 -4.45 4.83 -11.71
C LEU A 162 -3.96 3.67 -10.83
N VAL A 163 -4.28 3.71 -9.54
CA VAL A 163 -3.82 2.72 -8.57
C VAL A 163 -4.94 1.73 -8.28
N LEU A 164 -4.62 0.45 -8.47
CA LEU A 164 -5.60 -0.64 -8.48
C LEU A 164 -5.84 -1.24 -7.08
N GLU A 165 -5.53 -0.47 -6.04
CA GLU A 165 -5.87 -0.76 -4.64
C GLU A 165 -7.38 -0.99 -4.46
N PRO A 166 -7.82 -1.71 -3.42
CA PRO A 166 -9.23 -1.88 -3.12
C PRO A 166 -9.97 -0.54 -3.06
N ALA A 167 -11.20 -0.51 -3.51
CA ALA A 167 -12.10 0.61 -3.27
C ALA A 167 -12.51 0.66 -1.79
N MET A 168 -13.18 1.73 -1.39
CA MET A 168 -13.88 1.74 -0.10
C MET A 168 -15.05 0.73 -0.11
N PRO A 169 -15.54 0.25 1.04
CA PRO A 169 -16.63 -0.74 1.09
C PRO A 169 -17.93 -0.32 0.37
N ASP A 170 -18.15 0.97 0.21
CA ASP A 170 -19.27 1.56 -0.55
C ASP A 170 -18.95 1.78 -2.04
N GLY A 171 -17.77 1.36 -2.51
CA GLY A 171 -17.29 1.55 -3.88
C GLY A 171 -16.66 2.90 -4.17
N ALA A 172 -16.57 3.81 -3.18
CA ALA A 172 -15.90 5.10 -3.35
C ALA A 172 -14.40 4.92 -3.63
N ILE A 173 -13.83 5.82 -4.44
CA ILE A 173 -12.38 5.86 -4.69
C ILE A 173 -11.68 6.78 -3.69
N LYS A 174 -10.39 6.55 -3.50
CA LYS A 174 -9.58 7.28 -2.53
C LYS A 174 -8.96 8.49 -3.20
N THR A 175 -9.31 9.69 -2.74
CA THR A 175 -8.78 10.98 -3.22
C THR A 175 -7.82 11.62 -2.24
N TRP A 176 -7.64 11.02 -1.06
CA TRP A 176 -6.62 11.37 -0.09
C TRP A 176 -6.20 10.14 0.73
N ARG A 177 -4.95 10.14 1.17
CA ARG A 177 -4.37 9.17 2.08
C ARG A 177 -3.43 9.87 3.06
N LYS A 178 -3.39 9.40 4.32
CA LYS A 178 -2.37 9.90 5.25
C LYS A 178 -0.99 9.46 4.80
N GLY A 179 0.01 10.26 5.15
CA GLY A 179 1.41 9.86 5.11
C GLY A 179 1.73 8.93 6.29
N VAL A 180 2.73 8.08 6.11
CA VAL A 180 3.14 7.05 7.06
C VAL A 180 4.64 7.15 7.32
N GLY A 181 5.00 7.13 8.60
CA GLY A 181 6.40 7.04 9.03
C GLY A 181 6.55 6.00 10.12
N ASP A 182 7.63 5.24 10.04
CA ASP A 182 7.99 4.22 11.00
C ASP A 182 9.27 4.65 11.73
N PHE A 183 9.20 4.66 13.06
CA PHE A 183 10.34 5.06 13.88
C PHE A 183 10.60 4.04 14.98
N LYS A 184 11.86 3.99 15.39
CA LYS A 184 12.33 3.16 16.49
C LYS A 184 13.07 4.04 17.47
N LEU A 185 12.65 4.02 18.74
CA LEU A 185 13.38 4.60 19.85
C LEU A 185 14.09 3.47 20.59
N THR A 186 15.40 3.54 20.68
CA THR A 186 16.21 2.69 21.55
C THR A 186 16.73 3.51 22.72
N VAL A 187 16.50 3.01 23.92
CA VAL A 187 17.01 3.59 25.17
C VAL A 187 18.12 2.72 25.68
N HIS A 188 19.27 3.34 25.96
CA HIS A 188 20.41 2.69 26.58
C HIS A 188 20.57 3.19 28.02
N GLY A 189 20.65 2.25 28.94
CA GLY A 189 20.90 2.46 30.36
C GLY A 189 22.16 1.74 30.83
N ARG A 190 22.10 1.15 32.01
CA ARG A 190 23.21 0.38 32.62
C ARG A 190 22.68 -0.75 33.47
N ALA A 191 23.08 -1.99 33.17
CA ALA A 191 22.73 -3.14 34.01
C ALA A 191 23.36 -3.08 35.39
N ALA A 192 22.61 -3.56 36.38
CA ALA A 192 23.07 -3.80 37.72
C ALA A 192 22.19 -4.86 38.40
N HIS A 193 22.68 -5.47 39.47
CA HIS A 193 21.87 -6.38 40.28
C HIS A 193 20.78 -5.58 41.02
N ALA A 194 19.51 -5.90 40.78
CA ALA A 194 18.40 -5.11 41.33
C ALA A 194 18.30 -5.07 42.84
N GLY A 195 18.89 -6.03 43.55
CA GLY A 195 18.89 -6.11 45.02
C GLY A 195 20.14 -5.52 45.69
N SER A 196 21.36 -5.83 45.18
CA SER A 196 22.61 -5.42 45.81
C SER A 196 23.15 -4.08 45.29
N ASP A 197 22.96 -3.81 44.02
CA ASP A 197 23.66 -2.70 43.33
C ASP A 197 22.72 -1.80 42.53
N HIS A 198 21.43 -1.77 42.89
CA HIS A 198 20.38 -1.05 42.19
C HIS A 198 20.77 0.41 41.83
N GLN A 199 21.37 1.12 42.78
CA GLN A 199 21.79 2.53 42.65
C GLN A 199 22.89 2.72 41.57
N LEU A 200 23.61 1.67 41.21
CA LEU A 200 24.63 1.71 40.16
C LEU A 200 24.01 1.50 38.78
N GLY A 201 22.80 0.97 38.70
CA GLY A 201 22.05 0.78 37.47
C GLY A 201 21.51 2.09 36.87
N ARG A 202 21.11 2.03 35.64
CA ARG A 202 20.29 3.05 34.93
C ARG A 202 19.21 2.31 34.16
N ASN A 203 17.97 2.48 34.63
CA ASN A 203 16.85 1.65 34.14
C ASN A 203 16.33 2.16 32.80
N ALA A 204 16.65 1.45 31.72
CA ALA A 204 16.21 1.79 30.39
C ALA A 204 14.68 1.66 30.20
N ILE A 205 14.00 0.76 30.93
CA ILE A 205 12.53 0.63 30.86
C ILE A 205 11.85 1.85 31.53
N GLU A 206 12.39 2.32 32.67
CA GLU A 206 11.86 3.52 33.34
C GLU A 206 12.04 4.75 32.45
N GLU A 207 13.22 4.92 31.84
CA GLU A 207 13.47 5.99 30.87
C GLU A 207 12.52 5.89 29.68
N LEU A 208 12.34 4.69 29.10
CA LEU A 208 11.41 4.47 27.99
C LEU A 208 9.97 4.84 28.35
N ALA A 209 9.54 4.57 29.58
CA ALA A 209 8.18 4.96 30.01
C ALA A 209 8.00 6.50 29.99
N HIS A 210 9.00 7.28 30.42
CA HIS A 210 8.97 8.74 30.30
C HIS A 210 8.88 9.19 28.83
N GLN A 211 9.68 8.58 27.97
CA GLN A 211 9.69 8.92 26.55
C GLN A 211 8.37 8.56 25.85
N ILE A 212 7.77 7.42 26.17
CA ILE A 212 6.46 7.02 25.62
C ILE A 212 5.40 8.09 25.92
N LEU A 213 5.34 8.60 27.16
CA LEU A 213 4.38 9.65 27.51
C LEU A 213 4.64 10.95 26.72
N ALA A 214 5.91 11.32 26.55
CA ALA A 214 6.29 12.50 25.78
C ALA A 214 5.91 12.33 24.28
N ILE A 215 6.17 11.17 23.70
CA ILE A 215 5.85 10.84 22.31
C ILE A 215 4.35 10.84 22.07
N GLN A 216 3.56 10.18 22.92
CA GLN A 216 2.10 10.12 22.78
C GLN A 216 1.45 11.51 22.84
N ASN A 217 2.02 12.44 23.61
CA ASN A 217 1.57 13.83 23.67
C ASN A 217 1.82 14.65 22.39
N LEU A 218 2.57 14.14 21.42
CA LEU A 218 2.75 14.77 20.12
C LEU A 218 1.56 14.55 19.17
N THR A 219 0.66 13.62 19.50
CA THR A 219 -0.59 13.39 18.77
C THR A 219 -1.46 14.65 18.80
N ASP A 220 -1.98 15.05 17.65
CA ASP A 220 -2.81 16.25 17.46
C ASP A 220 -3.92 15.91 16.45
N TYR A 221 -5.10 15.62 16.95
CA TYR A 221 -6.25 15.25 16.11
C TYR A 221 -6.75 16.40 15.24
N ASP A 222 -6.60 17.66 15.69
CA ASP A 222 -6.98 18.84 14.92
C ASP A 222 -6.06 19.04 13.71
N LYS A 223 -4.85 18.55 13.82
CA LYS A 223 -3.88 18.52 12.72
C LYS A 223 -3.88 17.20 11.95
N GLU A 224 -4.78 16.29 12.29
CA GLU A 224 -4.88 14.95 11.69
C GLU A 224 -3.56 14.15 11.80
N THR A 225 -2.79 14.42 12.87
CA THR A 225 -1.51 13.79 13.18
C THR A 225 -1.69 12.82 14.34
N THR A 226 -1.27 11.59 14.15
CA THR A 226 -1.25 10.57 15.22
C THR A 226 0.11 9.92 15.32
N LEU A 227 0.58 9.75 16.54
CA LEU A 227 1.75 8.96 16.90
C LEU A 227 1.29 7.80 17.78
N ASN A 228 1.63 6.59 17.40
CA ASN A 228 1.28 5.39 18.14
C ASN A 228 2.55 4.61 18.49
N VAL A 229 2.80 4.41 19.79
CA VAL A 229 3.79 3.43 20.25
C VAL A 229 3.10 2.07 20.27
N GLY A 230 3.33 1.29 19.22
CA GLY A 230 2.64 0.01 18.98
C GLY A 230 3.33 -1.19 19.61
N ILE A 231 4.64 -1.14 19.76
CA ILE A 231 5.44 -2.26 20.29
C ILE A 231 6.47 -1.72 21.27
N ILE A 232 6.65 -2.43 22.39
CA ILE A 232 7.74 -2.20 23.34
C ILE A 232 8.43 -3.52 23.71
N ARG A 233 9.75 -3.45 23.90
CA ARG A 233 10.56 -4.57 24.41
C ARG A 233 11.63 -4.02 25.34
N GLY A 234 12.04 -4.79 26.36
CA GLY A 234 13.13 -4.39 27.23
C GLY A 234 13.38 -5.35 28.39
N GLY A 235 14.60 -5.29 28.91
CA GLY A 235 15.05 -6.10 30.02
C GLY A 235 15.30 -7.58 29.67
N THR A 236 15.99 -8.27 30.58
CA THR A 236 16.38 -9.69 30.41
C THR A 236 15.91 -10.57 31.58
N ALA A 237 15.87 -10.03 32.80
CA ALA A 237 15.43 -10.73 33.99
C ALA A 237 14.92 -9.73 35.03
N THR A 238 14.01 -10.17 35.90
CA THR A 238 13.37 -9.31 36.90
C THR A 238 14.32 -8.82 38.02
N ASN A 239 15.43 -9.50 38.22
CA ASN A 239 16.45 -9.14 39.23
C ASN A 239 17.65 -8.40 38.62
N VAL A 240 17.52 -7.91 37.36
CA VAL A 240 18.53 -7.10 36.67
C VAL A 240 17.91 -5.76 36.31
N VAL A 241 18.56 -4.63 36.65
CA VAL A 241 18.21 -3.32 36.13
C VAL A 241 18.42 -3.36 34.62
N PRO A 242 17.39 -3.08 33.77
CA PRO A 242 17.52 -3.23 32.32
C PRO A 242 18.44 -2.16 31.70
N GLU A 243 19.39 -2.60 30.91
CA GLU A 243 20.33 -1.72 30.20
C GLU A 243 19.83 -1.31 28.80
N GLU A 244 18.79 -1.98 28.28
CA GLU A 244 18.21 -1.64 26.97
C GLU A 244 16.69 -1.79 27.02
N ALA A 245 16.02 -0.84 26.35
CA ALA A 245 14.60 -0.91 26.05
C ALA A 245 14.33 -0.23 24.70
N VAL A 246 13.35 -0.77 23.96
CA VAL A 246 13.03 -0.35 22.59
C VAL A 246 11.54 -0.09 22.46
N ALA A 247 11.15 0.97 21.77
CA ALA A 247 9.81 1.22 21.28
C ALA A 247 9.77 1.34 19.76
N GLU A 248 8.73 0.79 19.14
CA GLU A 248 8.43 0.96 17.69
C GLU A 248 7.18 1.83 17.58
N LEU A 249 7.26 2.83 16.68
CA LEU A 249 6.29 3.91 16.55
C LEU A 249 5.74 3.96 15.12
N ASP A 250 4.41 4.13 15.00
CA ASP A 250 3.71 4.46 13.75
C ASP A 250 3.32 5.94 13.77
N LEU A 251 3.73 6.69 12.76
CA LEU A 251 3.34 8.07 12.52
C LEU A 251 2.36 8.15 11.37
N ARG A 252 1.21 8.82 11.57
CA ARG A 252 0.29 9.18 10.51
C ARG A 252 0.11 10.69 10.44
N VAL A 253 0.28 11.27 9.25
CA VAL A 253 0.20 12.72 9.02
C VAL A 253 -0.64 13.03 7.78
N MET A 254 -1.33 14.17 7.79
CA MET A 254 -2.09 14.63 6.63
C MET A 254 -1.65 16.02 6.16
N LYS A 255 -1.40 16.91 7.08
CA LYS A 255 -1.09 18.32 6.76
C LYS A 255 0.39 18.53 6.46
N PRO A 256 0.71 19.42 5.49
CA PRO A 256 2.11 19.80 5.24
C PRO A 256 2.80 20.33 6.52
N GLY A 257 4.08 20.00 6.68
CA GLY A 257 4.89 20.44 7.82
C GLY A 257 4.72 19.60 9.10
N GLU A 258 3.67 18.78 9.20
CA GLU A 258 3.47 17.96 10.40
C GLU A 258 4.48 16.81 10.51
N ALA A 259 4.89 16.21 9.40
CA ALA A 259 5.92 15.19 9.41
C ALA A 259 7.24 15.77 9.94
N GLU A 260 7.67 16.91 9.38
CA GLU A 260 8.88 17.61 9.79
C GLU A 260 8.81 18.04 11.27
N ARG A 261 7.65 18.53 11.72
CA ARG A 261 7.42 18.89 13.13
C ARG A 261 7.61 17.69 14.06
N ILE A 262 7.02 16.55 13.72
CA ILE A 262 7.12 15.34 14.53
C ILE A 262 8.54 14.77 14.50
N ILE A 263 9.17 14.67 13.34
CA ILE A 263 10.54 14.19 13.21
C ILE A 263 11.50 15.06 14.03
N ALA A 264 11.35 16.38 13.94
CA ALA A 264 12.15 17.31 14.74
C ALA A 264 11.89 17.13 16.24
N ALA A 265 10.65 16.92 16.66
CA ALA A 265 10.30 16.69 18.05
C ALA A 265 10.88 15.37 18.58
N LEU A 266 10.84 14.28 17.79
CA LEU A 266 11.43 12.99 18.14
C LEU A 266 12.96 13.14 18.36
N HIS A 267 13.66 13.78 17.42
CA HIS A 267 15.10 14.02 17.55
C HIS A 267 15.48 15.03 18.65
N ALA A 268 14.52 15.83 19.12
CA ALA A 268 14.74 16.77 20.23
C ALA A 268 14.50 16.15 21.61
N LEU A 269 14.04 14.91 21.69
CA LEU A 269 13.85 14.21 22.97
C LEU A 269 15.14 14.20 23.78
N LYS A 270 14.99 14.38 25.10
CA LYS A 270 16.10 14.37 26.08
C LYS A 270 15.87 13.29 27.10
N PRO A 271 16.91 12.60 27.57
CA PRO A 271 16.77 11.68 28.69
C PRO A 271 16.15 12.35 29.91
N ALA A 272 15.19 11.68 30.53
CA ALA A 272 14.62 12.08 31.82
C ALA A 272 15.49 11.61 32.97
N LEU A 273 16.15 10.46 32.83
CA LEU A 273 17.03 9.88 33.82
C LEU A 273 18.49 10.17 33.52
N GLU A 274 19.24 10.64 34.52
CA GLU A 274 20.69 10.86 34.37
C GLU A 274 21.43 9.55 34.06
N GLY A 275 22.28 9.59 33.05
CA GLY A 275 23.11 8.47 32.63
C GLY A 275 22.44 7.47 31.70
N THR A 276 21.25 7.78 31.18
CA THR A 276 20.65 7.10 30.02
C THR A 276 20.95 7.86 28.74
N THR A 277 20.82 7.19 27.58
CA THR A 277 20.89 7.80 26.25
C THR A 277 19.78 7.31 25.35
N LEU A 278 19.41 8.14 24.37
CA LEU A 278 18.34 7.87 23.42
C LEU A 278 18.93 7.80 22.01
N GLU A 279 18.51 6.81 21.25
CA GLU A 279 18.78 6.69 19.82
C GLU A 279 17.46 6.61 19.06
N ILE A 280 17.22 7.53 18.11
CA ILE A 280 16.05 7.55 17.24
C ILE A 280 16.50 7.18 15.82
N SER A 281 15.83 6.21 15.23
CA SER A 281 15.98 5.82 13.83
C SER A 281 14.61 5.73 13.17
N GLY A 282 14.57 5.76 11.83
CA GLY A 282 13.34 5.72 11.05
C GLY A 282 13.13 6.99 10.25
N GLU A 283 12.09 6.98 9.43
CA GLU A 283 11.78 8.07 8.50
C GLU A 283 10.30 8.13 8.14
N LEU A 284 9.91 9.19 7.44
CA LEU A 284 8.64 9.25 6.73
C LEU A 284 8.77 8.40 5.46
N ASN A 285 8.23 7.19 5.49
CA ASN A 285 8.28 6.28 4.34
C ASN A 285 7.41 6.80 3.19
N ARG A 286 6.14 7.09 3.48
CA ARG A 286 5.17 7.59 2.49
C ARG A 286 4.69 8.99 2.87
N PRO A 287 4.90 10.01 2.01
CA PRO A 287 4.35 11.35 2.24
C PRO A 287 2.81 11.33 2.12
N PRO A 288 2.09 12.32 2.67
CA PRO A 288 0.63 12.36 2.51
C PRO A 288 0.22 12.61 1.05
N MET A 289 -0.91 12.03 0.66
CA MET A 289 -1.63 12.31 -0.59
C MET A 289 -2.83 13.21 -0.24
N PRO A 290 -2.71 14.53 -0.33
CA PRO A 290 -3.80 15.44 0.05
C PRO A 290 -4.82 15.61 -1.07
N SER A 291 -6.10 15.82 -0.71
CA SER A 291 -7.17 16.21 -1.64
C SER A 291 -7.03 17.70 -2.01
N ASN A 292 -6.04 18.02 -2.82
CA ASN A 292 -5.81 19.37 -3.35
C ASN A 292 -6.69 19.67 -4.58
N GLU A 293 -6.58 20.88 -5.15
CA GLU A 293 -7.40 21.30 -6.30
C GLU A 293 -7.17 20.40 -7.54
N MET A 294 -5.94 19.96 -7.77
CA MET A 294 -5.64 19.03 -8.86
C MET A 294 -6.37 17.69 -8.65
N MET A 295 -6.32 17.13 -7.44
CA MET A 295 -7.01 15.88 -7.10
C MET A 295 -8.52 16.00 -7.22
N LYS A 296 -9.11 17.13 -6.77
CA LYS A 296 -10.54 17.43 -6.94
C LYS A 296 -10.93 17.49 -8.42
N ALA A 297 -10.15 18.20 -9.24
CA ALA A 297 -10.41 18.31 -10.69
C ALA A 297 -10.28 16.94 -11.38
N THR A 298 -9.29 16.15 -10.97
CA THR A 298 -9.07 14.77 -11.46
C THR A 298 -10.27 13.88 -11.11
N PHE A 299 -10.72 13.92 -9.87
CA PHE A 299 -11.91 13.19 -9.42
C PHE A 299 -13.17 13.62 -10.17
N GLU A 300 -13.42 14.92 -10.35
CA GLU A 300 -14.59 15.42 -11.06
C GLU A 300 -14.61 14.98 -12.54
N LYS A 301 -13.45 14.83 -13.18
CA LYS A 301 -13.36 14.22 -14.51
C LYS A 301 -13.73 12.75 -14.45
N ALA A 302 -13.17 11.98 -13.51
CA ALA A 302 -13.49 10.57 -13.31
C ALA A 302 -14.99 10.36 -13.04
N ARG A 303 -15.59 11.19 -12.18
CA ARG A 303 -17.02 11.15 -11.84
C ARG A 303 -17.92 11.34 -13.05
N ARG A 304 -17.58 12.29 -13.95
CA ARG A 304 -18.34 12.48 -15.21
C ARG A 304 -18.23 11.29 -16.13
N LEU A 305 -17.04 10.70 -16.29
CA LEU A 305 -16.84 9.49 -17.10
C LEU A 305 -17.62 8.31 -16.55
N ALA A 306 -17.57 8.08 -15.23
CA ALA A 306 -18.31 7.04 -14.54
C ALA A 306 -19.83 7.20 -14.70
N ALA A 307 -20.35 8.42 -14.60
CA ALA A 307 -21.77 8.72 -14.82
C ALA A 307 -22.23 8.36 -16.24
N GLY A 308 -21.36 8.50 -17.26
CA GLY A 308 -21.60 8.10 -18.64
C GLY A 308 -21.89 6.61 -18.83
N ILE A 309 -21.50 5.76 -17.88
CA ILE A 309 -21.76 4.33 -17.86
C ILE A 309 -22.72 3.91 -16.70
N GLY A 310 -23.37 4.87 -16.07
CA GLY A 310 -24.38 4.63 -15.02
C GLY A 310 -23.81 4.42 -13.62
N ILE A 311 -22.51 4.66 -13.38
CA ILE A 311 -21.87 4.55 -12.07
C ILE A 311 -21.85 5.93 -11.38
N GLN A 312 -22.42 6.00 -10.17
CA GLN A 312 -22.35 7.19 -9.31
C GLN A 312 -21.08 7.12 -8.44
N LEU A 313 -19.95 7.55 -9.00
CA LEU A 313 -18.68 7.49 -8.31
C LEU A 313 -18.63 8.49 -7.14
N GLN A 314 -18.19 8.04 -5.98
CA GLN A 314 -17.99 8.82 -4.77
C GLN A 314 -16.50 8.97 -4.47
N ALA A 315 -16.14 10.06 -3.78
CA ALA A 315 -14.80 10.31 -3.26
C ALA A 315 -14.77 10.01 -1.76
N SER A 316 -13.72 9.37 -1.33
CA SER A 316 -13.41 9.14 0.08
C SER A 316 -11.90 9.22 0.31
N GLY A 317 -11.44 8.77 1.45
CA GLY A 317 -10.02 8.62 1.76
C GLY A 317 -9.80 7.74 2.97
N THR A 318 -8.55 7.51 3.30
CA THR A 318 -8.19 6.58 4.36
C THR A 318 -6.93 7.01 5.12
N GLY A 319 -6.80 6.54 6.36
CA GLY A 319 -5.56 6.63 7.13
C GLY A 319 -4.45 5.67 6.67
N GLY A 320 -4.78 4.65 5.85
CA GLY A 320 -3.80 3.77 5.23
C GLY A 320 -3.10 4.44 4.05
N ALA A 321 -1.85 4.11 3.81
CA ALA A 321 -1.07 4.56 2.66
C ALA A 321 -1.08 3.53 1.54
N SER A 322 -0.59 3.90 0.36
CA SER A 322 -0.30 3.04 -0.79
C SER A 322 0.80 3.66 -1.66
N ASP A 323 1.14 3.02 -2.75
CA ASP A 323 2.08 3.58 -3.73
C ASP A 323 1.59 4.89 -4.38
N ALA A 324 0.28 5.22 -4.29
CA ALA A 324 -0.25 6.54 -4.66
C ALA A 324 0.40 7.69 -3.89
N ASN A 325 0.83 7.45 -2.65
CA ASN A 325 1.49 8.43 -1.80
C ASN A 325 2.84 8.92 -2.38
N PHE A 326 3.53 8.11 -3.17
CA PHE A 326 4.75 8.53 -3.85
C PHE A 326 4.47 9.39 -5.08
N VAL A 327 3.30 9.23 -5.70
CA VAL A 327 2.90 9.96 -6.91
C VAL A 327 2.39 11.37 -6.60
N ALA A 328 1.58 11.51 -5.56
CA ALA A 328 0.90 12.76 -5.23
C ALA A 328 1.85 13.98 -5.06
N PRO A 329 3.01 13.85 -4.37
CA PRO A 329 3.97 14.95 -4.22
C PRO A 329 4.66 15.36 -5.52
N LEU A 330 4.66 14.51 -6.56
CA LEU A 330 5.25 14.82 -7.86
C LEU A 330 4.37 15.77 -8.70
N GLY A 331 3.17 16.10 -8.21
CA GLY A 331 2.24 16.96 -8.94
C GLY A 331 1.58 16.26 -10.14
N ILE A 332 1.53 14.94 -10.14
CA ILE A 332 0.88 14.13 -11.18
C ILE A 332 -0.53 13.74 -10.71
N PRO A 333 -1.57 13.90 -11.55
CA PRO A 333 -2.91 13.44 -11.24
C PRO A 333 -2.92 11.94 -10.91
N VAL A 334 -3.49 11.56 -9.77
CA VAL A 334 -3.61 10.18 -9.34
C VAL A 334 -5.03 9.89 -8.83
N LEU A 335 -5.55 8.72 -9.18
CA LEU A 335 -6.78 8.15 -8.63
C LEU A 335 -6.44 6.79 -8.01
N ASP A 336 -6.91 6.56 -6.80
CA ASP A 336 -6.61 5.36 -6.05
C ASP A 336 -7.90 4.65 -5.60
N GLY A 337 -7.82 3.35 -5.30
CA GLY A 337 -9.00 2.55 -4.98
C GLY A 337 -9.80 2.17 -6.21
N LEU A 338 -9.13 1.89 -7.34
CA LEU A 338 -9.77 1.50 -8.59
C LEU A 338 -9.94 -0.02 -8.73
N GLY A 339 -9.41 -0.79 -7.81
CA GLY A 339 -9.57 -2.24 -7.74
C GLY A 339 -10.95 -2.67 -7.28
N VAL A 340 -11.03 -3.84 -6.71
CA VAL A 340 -12.26 -4.49 -6.29
C VAL A 340 -12.89 -3.85 -5.05
N VAL A 341 -14.14 -4.21 -4.75
CA VAL A 341 -14.84 -3.86 -3.52
C VAL A 341 -14.92 -5.10 -2.64
N GLY A 342 -14.46 -4.97 -1.43
CA GLY A 342 -14.43 -6.05 -0.46
C GLY A 342 -14.30 -5.53 0.98
N ASP A 343 -13.80 -6.39 1.84
CA ASP A 343 -13.46 -6.06 3.23
C ASP A 343 -12.54 -7.14 3.81
N GLY A 344 -11.88 -6.79 4.90
CA GLY A 344 -11.08 -7.74 5.67
C GLY A 344 -9.65 -7.90 5.21
N ALA A 345 -9.12 -6.99 4.36
CA ALA A 345 -7.70 -6.95 4.02
C ALA A 345 -6.82 -7.12 5.27
N HIS A 346 -5.65 -7.75 5.12
CA HIS A 346 -4.72 -8.08 6.21
C HIS A 346 -5.29 -9.04 7.28
N SER A 347 -6.37 -9.77 6.97
CA SER A 347 -6.93 -10.77 7.89
C SER A 347 -7.41 -12.03 7.17
N GLU A 348 -7.62 -13.12 7.92
CA GLU A 348 -8.19 -14.36 7.38
C GLU A 348 -9.69 -14.24 7.03
N ARG A 349 -10.28 -13.05 7.16
CA ARG A 349 -11.66 -12.74 6.76
C ARG A 349 -11.75 -11.99 5.45
N GLU A 350 -10.64 -11.80 4.77
CA GLU A 350 -10.55 -11.07 3.50
C GLU A 350 -11.45 -11.66 2.43
N PHE A 351 -12.26 -10.82 1.82
CA PHE A 351 -13.16 -11.18 0.72
C PHE A 351 -13.40 -10.02 -0.22
N ILE A 352 -13.87 -10.34 -1.42
CA ILE A 352 -14.41 -9.37 -2.36
C ILE A 352 -15.85 -9.73 -2.75
N TYR A 353 -16.63 -8.74 -3.14
CA TYR A 353 -17.91 -8.99 -3.82
C TYR A 353 -17.65 -9.39 -5.27
N LYS A 354 -18.15 -10.56 -5.70
CA LYS A 354 -17.95 -11.09 -7.05
C LYS A 354 -18.36 -10.10 -8.14
N ALA A 355 -19.49 -9.39 -7.93
CA ALA A 355 -20.00 -8.40 -8.88
C ALA A 355 -19.05 -7.23 -9.10
N SER A 356 -18.23 -6.88 -8.10
CA SER A 356 -17.29 -5.77 -8.22
C SER A 356 -16.20 -6.01 -9.29
N LEU A 357 -15.86 -7.25 -9.58
CA LEU A 357 -14.86 -7.57 -10.63
C LEU A 357 -15.27 -6.95 -11.97
N SER A 358 -16.46 -7.28 -12.47
CA SER A 358 -16.92 -6.79 -13.78
C SER A 358 -17.24 -5.29 -13.77
N GLU A 359 -17.82 -4.78 -12.69
CA GLU A 359 -18.12 -3.36 -12.54
C GLU A 359 -16.86 -2.50 -12.56
N ARG A 360 -15.85 -2.88 -11.77
CA ARG A 360 -14.58 -2.14 -11.67
C ARG A 360 -13.76 -2.25 -12.95
N ALA A 361 -13.79 -3.39 -13.64
CA ALA A 361 -13.14 -3.54 -14.94
C ALA A 361 -13.79 -2.63 -16.02
N GLY A 362 -15.11 -2.51 -16.01
CA GLY A 362 -15.84 -1.59 -16.89
C GLY A 362 -15.53 -0.12 -16.61
N LEU A 363 -15.46 0.25 -15.33
CA LEU A 363 -15.09 1.59 -14.89
C LEU A 363 -13.65 1.94 -15.33
N LEU A 364 -12.70 1.05 -15.06
CA LEU A 364 -11.30 1.24 -15.41
C LEU A 364 -11.10 1.32 -16.93
N ALA A 365 -11.77 0.45 -17.71
CA ALA A 365 -11.73 0.51 -19.18
C ALA A 365 -12.24 1.85 -19.71
N THR A 366 -13.28 2.41 -19.07
CA THR A 366 -13.79 3.74 -19.41
C THR A 366 -12.75 4.83 -19.16
N PHE A 367 -12.06 4.79 -18.01
CA PHE A 367 -10.99 5.75 -17.72
C PHE A 367 -9.81 5.60 -18.70
N LEU A 368 -9.38 4.38 -18.99
CA LEU A 368 -8.29 4.13 -19.92
C LEU A 368 -8.59 4.65 -21.35
N ARG A 369 -9.82 4.47 -21.81
CA ARG A 369 -10.25 4.85 -23.14
C ARG A 369 -10.51 6.35 -23.29
N ASP A 370 -11.22 6.95 -22.34
CA ASP A 370 -11.86 8.27 -22.50
C ASP A 370 -11.15 9.40 -21.73
N TRP A 371 -10.06 9.09 -21.00
CA TRP A 371 -9.31 10.10 -20.23
C TRP A 371 -8.61 11.11 -21.12
#